data_fc64b14028c7f924aead5a7deae81f2b
#
_entry.id   fc64b14028c7f924aead5a7deae81f2b
#
_cell.length_a   1.000
_cell.length_b   1.000
_cell.length_c   1.000
_cell.angle_alpha   90.00
_cell.angle_beta   90.00
_cell.angle_gamma   90.00
#
_symmetry.space_group_name_H-M   'P 1'
#
loop_
_entity.id
_entity.type
_entity.pdbx_description
1 polymer ?
#
loop_
_entity_poly.entity_id
_entity_poly.type
_entity_poly.pdbx_seq_one_letter_code
_entity_poly.pdbx_strand_id
1 'polypeptide(L)'
;MKKGMYIPVLAAVIALGSVIAAVAGQMSLLGGGFWGLLSLPFTVVGWMLRKLSLAGSIGNGVSIALYVLLCAVPLVLWWRSRRRGADGLLLLLPLELALVLYYTVNPNLRPGMMQNSVGDAVYAAVIWSTVVTWAVLKLLYSGQWSLDRNVYQVLRIFLLLCAVSCLVECFGTGTARIVNALETRRQLLGTGSFNAMDIAFMIGAYLVTAVEYGFAALVLYRGALLLWELEQNPFGEGCVTQAQAVSRLCRDALTIICLTALLLNLAQVLLTPLMQNISVSVNVPVMGLAVCFAMLAVTKLLVRGKELQDESDLFV
;
A
#
# COMPACT_ATOMS: atom_id res chain seq x y z
N MET A 1 17.48 -19.28 14.01
CA MET A 1 17.45 -18.00 14.72
C MET A 1 17.98 -16.77 13.98
N LYS A 2 18.67 -16.86 12.83
CA LYS A 2 19.22 -15.66 12.13
C LYS A 2 18.34 -15.02 11.07
N LYS A 3 17.23 -15.64 10.63
CA LYS A 3 16.36 -15.08 9.59
C LYS A 3 15.49 -13.87 10.02
N GLY A 4 15.20 -13.72 11.33
CA GLY A 4 14.36 -12.61 11.82
C GLY A 4 15.08 -11.26 11.96
N MET A 5 16.42 -11.24 11.96
CA MET A 5 17.19 -10.01 12.19
C MET A 5 17.29 -9.11 10.94
N TYR A 6 17.14 -9.67 9.73
CA TYR A 6 17.22 -8.89 8.49
C TYR A 6 15.97 -8.00 8.23
N ILE A 7 14.82 -8.37 8.79
CA ILE A 7 13.56 -7.68 8.52
C ILE A 7 13.49 -6.30 9.16
N PRO A 8 13.84 -6.11 10.47
CA PRO A 8 13.89 -4.76 11.04
C PRO A 8 14.96 -3.89 10.36
N VAL A 9 16.08 -4.48 9.92
CA VAL A 9 17.10 -3.76 9.15
C VAL A 9 16.55 -3.32 7.80
N LEU A 10 15.86 -4.19 7.07
CA LEU A 10 15.21 -3.85 5.80
C LEU A 10 14.14 -2.76 5.98
N ALA A 11 13.31 -2.86 7.02
CA ALA A 11 12.31 -1.84 7.35
C ALA A 11 12.97 -0.48 7.66
N ALA A 12 14.06 -0.47 8.42
CA ALA A 12 14.84 0.74 8.70
C ALA A 12 15.46 1.34 7.42
N VAL A 13 15.97 0.52 6.51
CA VAL A 13 16.52 0.96 5.22
C VAL A 13 15.43 1.57 4.33
N ILE A 14 14.24 0.94 4.27
CA ILE A 14 13.09 1.47 3.53
C ILE A 14 12.63 2.80 4.13
N ALA A 15 12.50 2.88 5.45
CA ALA A 15 12.11 4.12 6.14
C ALA A 15 13.12 5.25 5.87
N LEU A 16 14.41 4.97 6.05
CA LEU A 16 15.47 5.96 5.81
C LEU A 16 15.53 6.38 4.34
N GLY A 17 15.47 5.43 3.41
CA GLY A 17 15.43 5.69 1.98
C GLY A 17 14.22 6.54 1.58
N SER A 18 13.05 6.29 2.16
CA SER A 18 11.83 7.08 1.93
C SER A 18 11.96 8.52 2.43
N VAL A 19 12.56 8.72 3.62
CA VAL A 19 12.82 10.06 4.17
C VAL A 19 13.83 10.80 3.29
N ILE A 20 14.93 10.18 2.91
CA ILE A 20 15.95 10.80 2.05
C ILE A 20 15.33 11.20 0.69
N ALA A 21 14.54 10.33 0.06
CA ALA A 21 13.86 10.63 -1.19
C ALA A 21 12.87 11.78 -1.05
N ALA A 22 12.15 11.85 0.07
CA ALA A 22 11.23 12.95 0.37
C ALA A 22 11.95 14.30 0.52
N VAL A 23 13.03 14.32 1.29
CA VAL A 23 13.84 15.55 1.53
C VAL A 23 14.56 15.99 0.25
N ALA A 24 15.04 15.07 -0.56
CA ALA A 24 15.66 15.37 -1.85
C ALA A 24 14.68 15.90 -2.92
N GLY A 25 13.40 16.06 -2.59
CA GLY A 25 12.38 16.50 -3.54
C GLY A 25 12.03 15.48 -4.63
N GLN A 26 12.60 14.29 -4.56
CA GLN A 26 12.40 13.24 -5.55
C GLN A 26 11.11 12.44 -5.36
N MET A 27 10.42 12.64 -4.24
CA MET A 27 9.11 12.03 -4.00
C MET A 27 7.99 12.55 -4.91
N SER A 28 8.22 13.67 -5.62
CA SER A 28 7.33 14.10 -6.71
C SER A 28 7.29 13.09 -7.87
N LEU A 29 8.35 12.29 -8.06
CA LEU A 29 8.39 11.17 -9.00
C LEU A 29 7.57 9.97 -8.50
N LEU A 30 7.44 9.80 -7.20
CA LEU A 30 6.62 8.75 -6.56
C LEU A 30 5.18 9.24 -6.27
N GLY A 31 4.87 10.45 -6.64
CA GLY A 31 3.60 11.16 -6.80
C GLY A 31 2.40 10.75 -5.94
N GLY A 32 2.61 10.42 -4.66
CA GLY A 32 1.50 10.10 -3.75
C GLY A 32 1.63 8.77 -3.01
N GLY A 33 2.78 8.48 -2.42
CA GLY A 33 2.95 7.37 -1.49
C GLY A 33 2.73 5.99 -2.10
N PHE A 34 1.83 5.23 -1.52
CA PHE A 34 1.46 3.90 -1.98
C PHE A 34 1.05 3.85 -3.46
N TRP A 35 0.24 4.81 -3.90
CA TRP A 35 -0.22 4.91 -5.29
C TRP A 35 0.91 5.23 -6.27
N GLY A 36 1.89 6.03 -5.84
CA GLY A 36 3.10 6.29 -6.62
C GLY A 36 3.93 5.01 -6.82
N LEU A 37 4.04 4.19 -5.79
CA LEU A 37 4.75 2.90 -5.86
C LEU A 37 4.03 1.91 -6.79
N LEU A 38 2.70 1.90 -6.76
CA LEU A 38 1.90 1.07 -7.67
C LEU A 38 1.95 1.56 -9.13
N SER A 39 2.14 2.86 -9.37
CA SER A 39 2.25 3.44 -10.71
C SER A 39 3.64 3.27 -11.32
N LEU A 40 4.68 3.04 -10.51
CA LEU A 40 6.08 2.91 -10.95
C LEU A 40 6.28 1.99 -12.16
N PRO A 41 5.75 0.76 -12.22
CA PRO A 41 5.95 -0.11 -13.37
C PRO A 41 5.49 0.53 -14.68
N PHE A 42 4.35 1.22 -14.65
CA PHE A 42 3.76 1.84 -15.84
C PHE A 42 4.47 3.14 -16.23
N THR A 43 4.86 3.94 -15.23
CA THR A 43 5.58 5.19 -15.48
C THR A 43 6.99 4.93 -16.03
N VAL A 44 7.71 3.93 -15.49
CA VAL A 44 9.02 3.53 -15.99
C VAL A 44 8.93 2.99 -17.42
N VAL A 45 8.00 2.08 -17.68
CA VAL A 45 7.78 1.53 -19.03
C VAL A 45 7.37 2.64 -20.00
N GLY A 46 6.43 3.51 -19.63
CA GLY A 46 6.00 4.64 -20.43
C GLY A 46 7.15 5.62 -20.74
N TRP A 47 7.99 5.92 -19.74
CA TRP A 47 9.18 6.75 -19.93
C TRP A 47 10.20 6.10 -20.90
N MET A 48 10.45 4.79 -20.76
CA MET A 48 11.34 4.05 -21.67
C MET A 48 10.79 4.05 -23.10
N LEU A 49 9.52 3.76 -23.30
CA LEU A 49 8.87 3.78 -24.62
C LEU A 49 8.94 5.18 -25.25
N ARG A 50 8.70 6.23 -24.46
CA ARG A 50 8.80 7.62 -24.93
C ARG A 50 10.22 7.98 -25.34
N LYS A 51 11.23 7.65 -24.52
CA LYS A 51 12.64 7.90 -24.88
C LYS A 51 13.03 7.20 -26.18
N LEU A 52 12.60 5.96 -26.34
CA LEU A 52 12.84 5.17 -27.54
C LEU A 52 12.14 5.77 -28.76
N SER A 53 10.86 6.19 -28.61
CA SER A 53 10.10 6.84 -29.70
C SER A 53 10.74 8.15 -30.19
N LEU A 54 11.38 8.90 -29.31
CA LEU A 54 12.04 10.16 -29.63
C LEU A 54 13.45 9.97 -30.23
N ALA A 55 13.99 8.74 -30.24
CA ALA A 55 15.34 8.45 -30.76
C ALA A 55 15.44 8.38 -32.32
N GLY A 56 14.32 8.61 -33.02
CA GLY A 56 14.26 8.64 -34.49
C GLY A 56 13.20 7.70 -35.08
N SER A 57 13.08 7.60 -36.39
CA SER A 57 12.02 6.82 -37.06
C SER A 57 12.10 5.32 -36.74
N ILE A 58 13.31 4.75 -36.69
CA ILE A 58 13.53 3.35 -36.31
C ILE A 58 13.15 3.15 -34.83
N GLY A 59 13.57 4.04 -33.94
CA GLY A 59 13.24 4.02 -32.52
C GLY A 59 11.71 4.09 -32.26
N ASN A 60 11.02 4.91 -33.06
CA ASN A 60 9.56 5.01 -32.98
C ASN A 60 8.89 3.69 -33.42
N GLY A 61 9.36 3.07 -34.51
CA GLY A 61 8.85 1.75 -34.94
C GLY A 61 9.03 0.67 -33.88
N VAL A 62 10.22 0.61 -33.25
CA VAL A 62 10.52 -0.35 -32.19
C VAL A 62 9.64 -0.05 -30.93
N SER A 63 9.45 1.22 -30.58
CA SER A 63 8.59 1.61 -29.46
C SER A 63 7.14 1.17 -29.66
N ILE A 64 6.59 1.34 -30.87
CA ILE A 64 5.23 0.89 -31.21
C ILE A 64 5.14 -0.64 -31.14
N ALA A 65 6.13 -1.36 -31.67
CA ALA A 65 6.16 -2.81 -31.60
C ALA A 65 6.19 -3.33 -30.17
N LEU A 66 7.03 -2.75 -29.29
CA LEU A 66 7.09 -3.09 -27.87
C LEU A 66 5.78 -2.75 -27.14
N TYR A 67 5.17 -1.60 -27.43
CA TYR A 67 3.89 -1.21 -26.89
C TYR A 67 2.80 -2.25 -27.21
N VAL A 68 2.66 -2.65 -28.48
CA VAL A 68 1.69 -3.67 -28.91
C VAL A 68 1.99 -5.02 -28.25
N LEU A 69 3.26 -5.40 -28.16
CA LEU A 69 3.67 -6.65 -27.52
C LEU A 69 3.32 -6.68 -26.03
N LEU A 70 3.57 -5.59 -25.31
CA LEU A 70 3.20 -5.47 -23.90
C LEU A 70 1.67 -5.57 -23.69
N CYS A 71 0.89 -4.91 -24.55
CA CYS A 71 -0.57 -5.02 -24.52
C CYS A 71 -1.08 -6.41 -24.88
N ALA A 72 -0.33 -7.18 -25.67
CA ALA A 72 -0.70 -8.54 -26.07
C ALA A 72 -0.41 -9.59 -24.97
N VAL A 73 0.48 -9.32 -24.00
CA VAL A 73 0.86 -10.27 -22.95
C VAL A 73 -0.36 -10.84 -22.21
N PRO A 74 -1.34 -10.05 -21.72
CA PRO A 74 -2.52 -10.58 -21.05
C PRO A 74 -3.38 -11.48 -21.93
N LEU A 75 -3.43 -11.22 -23.27
CA LEU A 75 -4.15 -12.06 -24.22
C LEU A 75 -3.48 -13.44 -24.36
N VAL A 76 -2.15 -13.48 -24.38
CA VAL A 76 -1.39 -14.73 -24.43
C VAL A 76 -1.62 -15.52 -23.13
N LEU A 77 -1.62 -14.85 -21.98
CA LEU A 77 -1.93 -15.46 -20.69
C LEU A 77 -3.36 -16.01 -20.63
N TRP A 78 -4.33 -15.25 -21.15
CA TRP A 78 -5.72 -15.71 -21.25
C TRP A 78 -5.85 -16.92 -22.19
N TRP A 79 -5.15 -16.90 -23.32
CA TRP A 79 -5.16 -18.04 -24.28
C TRP A 79 -4.58 -19.31 -23.64
N ARG A 80 -3.51 -19.17 -22.87
CA ARG A 80 -2.84 -20.29 -22.18
C ARG A 80 -3.63 -20.76 -20.96
N SER A 81 -4.38 -19.89 -20.33
CA SER A 81 -5.30 -20.24 -19.25
C SER A 81 -6.48 -21.03 -19.83
N ARG A 82 -6.90 -22.11 -19.14
CA ARG A 82 -7.94 -23.04 -19.66
C ARG A 82 -9.36 -22.43 -19.69
N ARG A 83 -9.51 -21.14 -20.02
CA ARG A 83 -10.78 -20.39 -20.22
C ARG A 83 -11.82 -20.60 -19.10
N ARG A 84 -11.41 -20.62 -17.84
CA ARG A 84 -12.34 -20.66 -16.70
C ARG A 84 -12.95 -19.25 -16.51
N GLY A 85 -14.17 -19.17 -15.98
CA GLY A 85 -14.96 -17.94 -15.93
C GLY A 85 -14.25 -16.69 -15.41
N ALA A 86 -13.37 -16.80 -14.39
CA ALA A 86 -12.57 -15.67 -13.87
C ALA A 86 -11.54 -15.15 -14.89
N ASP A 87 -11.04 -15.98 -15.80
CA ASP A 87 -10.01 -15.59 -16.76
C ASP A 87 -10.55 -14.65 -17.84
N GLY A 88 -11.87 -14.46 -17.93
CA GLY A 88 -12.51 -13.47 -18.81
C GLY A 88 -12.08 -12.02 -18.49
N LEU A 89 -11.72 -11.72 -17.23
CA LEU A 89 -11.20 -10.40 -16.84
C LEU A 89 -9.84 -10.07 -17.48
N LEU A 90 -9.05 -11.09 -17.83
CA LEU A 90 -7.78 -10.88 -18.54
C LEU A 90 -7.98 -10.27 -19.92
N LEU A 91 -9.19 -10.32 -20.51
CA LEU A 91 -9.51 -9.65 -21.78
C LEU A 91 -9.65 -8.13 -21.63
N LEU A 92 -9.91 -7.61 -20.44
CA LEU A 92 -9.97 -6.17 -20.18
C LEU A 92 -8.57 -5.56 -20.06
N LEU A 93 -7.61 -6.30 -19.51
CA LEU A 93 -6.25 -5.83 -19.27
C LEU A 93 -5.53 -5.28 -20.52
N PRO A 94 -5.62 -5.87 -21.72
CA PRO A 94 -5.01 -5.30 -22.91
C PRO A 94 -5.51 -3.91 -23.25
N LEU A 95 -6.82 -3.68 -23.09
CA LEU A 95 -7.44 -2.38 -23.33
C LEU A 95 -6.99 -1.36 -22.28
N GLU A 96 -7.00 -1.75 -21.00
CA GLU A 96 -6.55 -0.90 -19.90
C GLU A 96 -5.06 -0.56 -20.05
N LEU A 97 -4.20 -1.54 -20.34
CA LEU A 97 -2.78 -1.33 -20.60
C LEU A 97 -2.55 -0.42 -21.81
N ALA A 98 -3.31 -0.61 -22.89
CA ALA A 98 -3.22 0.24 -24.07
C ALA A 98 -3.53 1.70 -23.71
N LEU A 99 -4.61 1.97 -22.99
CA LEU A 99 -4.97 3.31 -22.56
C LEU A 99 -3.94 3.92 -21.60
N VAL A 100 -3.53 3.16 -20.58
CA VAL A 100 -2.57 3.62 -19.56
C VAL A 100 -1.20 3.94 -20.18
N LEU A 101 -0.65 3.02 -20.96
CA LEU A 101 0.63 3.24 -21.63
C LEU A 101 0.57 4.35 -22.67
N TYR A 102 -0.55 4.48 -23.41
CA TYR A 102 -0.76 5.57 -24.34
C TYR A 102 -0.66 6.94 -23.65
N TYR A 103 -1.37 7.11 -22.54
CA TYR A 103 -1.35 8.35 -21.77
C TYR A 103 -0.04 8.57 -21.00
N THR A 104 0.68 7.52 -20.63
CA THR A 104 2.02 7.68 -20.02
C THR A 104 3.08 8.07 -21.02
N VAL A 105 3.01 7.57 -22.26
CA VAL A 105 3.89 7.98 -23.36
C VAL A 105 3.56 9.41 -23.81
N ASN A 106 2.28 9.78 -23.85
CA ASN A 106 1.80 11.07 -24.36
C ASN A 106 1.12 11.91 -23.25
N PRO A 107 1.86 12.43 -22.26
CA PRO A 107 1.26 13.13 -21.10
C PRO A 107 0.49 14.40 -21.50
N ASN A 108 0.81 15.04 -22.61
CA ASN A 108 0.12 16.23 -23.12
C ASN A 108 -1.30 15.95 -23.63
N LEU A 109 -1.63 14.69 -23.93
CA LEU A 109 -2.97 14.27 -24.38
C LEU A 109 -3.87 13.85 -23.21
N ARG A 110 -3.38 13.89 -21.99
CA ARG A 110 -4.17 13.58 -20.80
C ARG A 110 -5.26 14.63 -20.59
N PRO A 111 -6.48 14.22 -20.17
CA PRO A 111 -7.50 15.17 -19.74
C PRO A 111 -6.98 16.07 -18.63
N GLY A 112 -7.33 17.36 -18.63
CA GLY A 112 -6.72 18.41 -17.79
C GLY A 112 -6.65 18.08 -16.29
N MET A 113 -7.66 17.40 -15.73
CA MET A 113 -7.63 16.95 -14.33
C MET A 113 -6.62 15.82 -14.04
N MET A 114 -6.12 15.12 -15.08
CA MET A 114 -5.22 13.96 -14.97
C MET A 114 -3.79 14.26 -15.45
N GLN A 115 -3.44 15.53 -15.66
CA GLN A 115 -2.09 15.93 -16.10
C GLN A 115 -1.04 15.81 -15.01
N ASN A 116 -1.45 15.67 -13.75
CA ASN A 116 -0.57 15.59 -12.59
C ASN A 116 -0.29 14.14 -12.17
N SER A 117 0.58 13.96 -11.20
CA SER A 117 0.89 12.67 -10.55
C SER A 117 -0.33 11.87 -10.06
N VAL A 118 -1.45 12.57 -9.78
CA VAL A 118 -2.75 11.95 -9.45
C VAL A 118 -3.26 11.10 -10.62
N GLY A 119 -3.05 11.54 -11.87
CA GLY A 119 -3.47 10.77 -13.06
C GLY A 119 -2.73 9.43 -13.16
N ASP A 120 -1.44 9.40 -12.91
CA ASP A 120 -0.65 8.15 -12.93
C ASP A 120 -1.15 7.16 -11.86
N ALA A 121 -1.52 7.67 -10.68
CA ALA A 121 -2.10 6.87 -9.63
C ALA A 121 -3.46 6.27 -10.00
N VAL A 122 -4.33 7.05 -10.63
CA VAL A 122 -5.65 6.59 -11.09
C VAL A 122 -5.50 5.50 -12.16
N TYR A 123 -4.63 5.71 -13.15
CA TYR A 123 -4.39 4.72 -14.20
C TYR A 123 -3.82 3.41 -13.62
N ALA A 124 -2.88 3.49 -12.68
CA ALA A 124 -2.36 2.31 -12.01
C ALA A 124 -3.44 1.60 -11.19
N ALA A 125 -4.31 2.33 -10.50
CA ALA A 125 -5.41 1.77 -9.71
C ALA A 125 -6.38 0.96 -10.57
N VAL A 126 -6.69 1.40 -11.79
CA VAL A 126 -7.56 0.67 -12.72
C VAL A 126 -6.96 -0.70 -13.05
N ILE A 127 -5.71 -0.75 -13.49
CA ILE A 127 -5.04 -2.02 -13.84
C ILE A 127 -4.94 -2.94 -12.62
N TRP A 128 -4.51 -2.41 -11.47
CA TRP A 128 -4.36 -3.22 -10.25
C TRP A 128 -5.71 -3.71 -9.72
N SER A 129 -6.79 -2.92 -9.84
CA SER A 129 -8.13 -3.38 -9.44
C SER A 129 -8.57 -4.59 -10.29
N THR A 130 -8.33 -4.57 -11.60
CA THR A 130 -8.63 -5.69 -12.49
C THR A 130 -7.78 -6.93 -12.17
N VAL A 131 -6.47 -6.74 -11.92
CA VAL A 131 -5.57 -7.84 -11.54
C VAL A 131 -5.97 -8.47 -10.20
N VAL A 132 -6.25 -7.63 -9.19
CA VAL A 132 -6.67 -8.11 -7.86
C VAL A 132 -8.02 -8.82 -7.96
N THR A 133 -8.99 -8.25 -8.66
CA THR A 133 -10.30 -8.87 -8.87
C THR A 133 -10.16 -10.22 -9.57
N TRP A 134 -9.36 -10.29 -10.63
CA TRP A 134 -9.06 -11.56 -11.31
C TRP A 134 -8.44 -12.58 -10.36
N ALA A 135 -7.43 -12.18 -9.57
CA ALA A 135 -6.77 -13.08 -8.63
C ALA A 135 -7.75 -13.61 -7.56
N VAL A 136 -8.57 -12.72 -6.98
CA VAL A 136 -9.59 -13.10 -6.00
C VAL A 136 -10.62 -14.06 -6.60
N LEU A 137 -11.17 -13.73 -7.78
CA LEU A 137 -12.15 -14.61 -8.44
C LEU A 137 -11.52 -15.96 -8.82
N LYS A 138 -10.28 -15.96 -9.29
CA LYS A 138 -9.56 -17.19 -9.61
C LYS A 138 -9.36 -18.08 -8.38
N LEU A 139 -9.05 -17.49 -7.23
CA LEU A 139 -8.99 -18.19 -5.96
C LEU A 139 -10.36 -18.76 -5.57
N LEU A 140 -11.43 -17.97 -5.66
CA LEU A 140 -12.80 -18.39 -5.31
C LEU A 140 -13.32 -19.50 -6.23
N TYR A 141 -13.06 -19.41 -7.54
CA TYR A 141 -13.55 -20.39 -8.52
C TYR A 141 -12.64 -21.62 -8.70
N SER A 142 -11.47 -21.65 -8.09
CA SER A 142 -10.57 -22.81 -8.20
C SER A 142 -11.14 -24.10 -7.58
N GLY A 143 -12.21 -24.00 -6.79
CA GLY A 143 -13.00 -25.12 -6.25
C GLY A 143 -12.23 -26.06 -5.30
N GLN A 144 -10.92 -25.90 -5.24
CA GLN A 144 -10.03 -26.63 -4.36
C GLN A 144 -9.57 -25.65 -3.27
N TRP A 145 -10.42 -25.48 -2.26
CA TRP A 145 -10.03 -24.88 -1.00
C TRP A 145 -9.06 -25.76 -0.18
N SER A 146 -8.34 -26.67 -0.84
CA SER A 146 -7.10 -27.13 -0.26
C SER A 146 -6.20 -25.87 -0.24
N LEU A 147 -5.97 -25.35 0.96
CA LEU A 147 -5.04 -24.26 1.17
C LEU A 147 -3.64 -24.76 0.75
N ASP A 148 -3.41 -24.79 -0.56
CA ASP A 148 -2.13 -25.18 -1.12
C ASP A 148 -1.06 -24.20 -0.61
N ARG A 149 0.10 -24.70 -0.34
CA ARG A 149 1.30 -23.94 0.08
C ARG A 149 1.47 -22.64 -0.70
N ASN A 150 1.10 -22.62 -1.96
CA ASN A 150 1.19 -21.45 -2.84
C ASN A 150 0.27 -20.30 -2.38
N VAL A 151 -0.92 -20.60 -1.85
CA VAL A 151 -1.87 -19.59 -1.36
C VAL A 151 -1.31 -18.87 -0.13
N TYR A 152 -0.75 -19.62 0.82
CA TYR A 152 -0.10 -19.03 1.99
C TYR A 152 1.08 -18.13 1.59
N GLN A 153 1.90 -18.56 0.62
CA GLN A 153 3.03 -17.76 0.13
C GLN A 153 2.57 -16.47 -0.53
N VAL A 154 1.56 -16.53 -1.42
CA VAL A 154 1.01 -15.33 -2.08
C VAL A 154 0.43 -14.36 -1.05
N LEU A 155 -0.38 -14.86 -0.10
CA LEU A 155 -0.97 -14.03 0.93
C LEU A 155 0.10 -13.39 1.85
N ARG A 156 1.14 -14.14 2.18
CA ARG A 156 2.28 -13.61 2.96
C ARG A 156 3.02 -12.51 2.22
N ILE A 157 3.31 -12.70 0.93
CA ILE A 157 3.95 -11.67 0.09
C ILE A 157 3.04 -10.43 0.03
N PHE A 158 1.75 -10.62 -0.15
CA PHE A 158 0.78 -9.52 -0.16
C PHE A 158 0.77 -8.73 1.15
N LEU A 159 0.71 -9.40 2.32
CA LEU A 159 0.78 -8.73 3.61
C LEU A 159 2.10 -7.98 3.82
N LEU A 160 3.23 -8.54 3.37
CA LEU A 160 4.53 -7.86 3.43
C LEU A 160 4.58 -6.63 2.53
N LEU A 161 4.02 -6.71 1.31
CA LEU A 161 3.92 -5.55 0.41
C LEU A 161 3.05 -4.45 1.02
N CYS A 162 1.92 -4.81 1.64
CA CYS A 162 1.08 -3.86 2.36
C CYS A 162 1.82 -3.22 3.55
N ALA A 163 2.61 -4.00 4.30
CA ALA A 163 3.43 -3.48 5.39
C ALA A 163 4.49 -2.49 4.89
N VAL A 164 5.19 -2.81 3.80
CA VAL A 164 6.15 -1.90 3.14
C VAL A 164 5.44 -0.63 2.69
N SER A 165 4.25 -0.74 2.10
CA SER A 165 3.46 0.42 1.66
C SER A 165 3.09 1.34 2.83
N CYS A 166 2.70 0.76 3.97
CA CYS A 166 2.46 1.54 5.19
C CYS A 166 3.71 2.28 5.67
N LEU A 167 4.90 1.65 5.59
CA LEU A 167 6.16 2.32 5.94
C LEU A 167 6.50 3.46 4.98
N VAL A 168 6.30 3.28 3.67
CA VAL A 168 6.50 4.34 2.67
C VAL A 168 5.52 5.49 2.90
N GLU A 169 4.25 5.21 3.21
CA GLU A 169 3.25 6.23 3.54
C GLU A 169 3.65 6.98 4.82
N CYS A 170 4.07 6.26 5.85
CA CYS A 170 4.50 6.82 7.12
C CYS A 170 5.70 7.78 6.95
N PHE A 171 6.80 7.30 6.37
CA PHE A 171 8.08 8.02 6.35
C PHE A 171 8.28 8.84 5.09
N GLY A 172 7.77 8.41 3.95
CA GLY A 172 7.94 9.08 2.66
C GLY A 172 6.94 10.22 2.47
N THR A 173 5.68 9.88 2.31
CA THR A 173 4.64 10.89 2.02
C THR A 173 4.38 11.82 3.18
N GLY A 174 4.46 11.32 4.42
CA GLY A 174 4.34 12.14 5.60
C GLY A 174 5.42 13.22 5.65
N THR A 175 6.69 12.85 5.44
CA THR A 175 7.82 13.80 5.37
C THR A 175 7.68 14.76 4.20
N ALA A 176 7.28 14.27 3.01
CA ALA A 176 7.07 15.10 1.83
C ALA A 176 5.97 16.16 2.06
N ARG A 177 4.87 15.80 2.74
CA ARG A 177 3.79 16.74 3.09
C ARG A 177 4.32 17.88 3.99
N ILE A 178 5.17 17.57 4.98
CA ILE A 178 5.77 18.59 5.86
C ILE A 178 6.67 19.51 5.04
N VAL A 179 7.59 18.95 4.24
CA VAL A 179 8.52 19.73 3.43
C VAL A 179 7.78 20.65 2.47
N ASN A 180 6.79 20.10 1.71
CA ASN A 180 5.99 20.88 0.77
C ASN A 180 5.14 21.96 1.47
N ALA A 181 4.59 21.67 2.64
CA ALA A 181 3.83 22.66 3.41
C ALA A 181 4.71 23.81 3.89
N LEU A 182 5.92 23.51 4.33
CA LEU A 182 6.91 24.53 4.72
C LEU A 182 7.35 25.36 3.51
N GLU A 183 7.59 24.73 2.37
CA GLU A 183 8.02 25.42 1.16
C GLU A 183 6.91 26.30 0.57
N THR A 184 5.68 25.81 0.51
CA THR A 184 4.52 26.58 0.06
C THR A 184 4.30 27.81 0.94
N ARG A 185 4.40 27.64 2.27
CA ARG A 185 4.29 28.77 3.20
C ARG A 185 5.43 29.77 3.02
N ARG A 186 6.66 29.32 2.82
CA ARG A 186 7.80 30.20 2.54
C ARG A 186 7.58 31.04 1.29
N GLN A 187 6.98 30.45 0.26
CA GLN A 187 6.67 31.17 -1.00
C GLN A 187 5.54 32.21 -0.81
N LEU A 188 4.49 31.85 -0.03
CA LEU A 188 3.32 32.71 0.17
C LEU A 188 3.58 33.87 1.13
N LEU A 189 4.34 33.66 2.19
CA LEU A 189 4.57 34.63 3.28
C LEU A 189 5.89 35.42 3.12
N GLY A 190 6.71 35.10 2.12
CA GLY A 190 8.06 35.67 1.98
C GLY A 190 8.91 35.34 3.20
N THR A 191 9.55 36.38 3.79
CA THR A 191 10.34 36.25 5.03
C THR A 191 9.50 36.35 6.31
N GLY A 192 8.18 36.25 6.20
CA GLY A 192 7.27 36.34 7.35
C GLY A 192 7.52 35.18 8.35
N SER A 193 7.45 35.50 9.64
CA SER A 193 7.70 34.55 10.72
C SER A 193 6.66 33.43 10.72
N PHE A 194 7.12 32.19 10.69
CA PHE A 194 6.28 31.05 10.95
C PHE A 194 5.68 31.14 12.37
N ASN A 195 4.38 30.95 12.50
CA ASN A 195 3.79 30.72 13.81
C ASN A 195 4.24 29.35 14.35
N ALA A 196 4.96 29.38 15.49
CA ALA A 196 5.47 28.14 16.10
C ALA A 196 4.35 27.13 16.40
N MET A 197 3.12 27.59 16.70
CA MET A 197 1.96 26.74 16.94
C MET A 197 1.51 25.99 15.69
N ASP A 198 1.50 26.61 14.52
CA ASP A 198 1.15 25.98 13.25
C ASP A 198 2.13 24.85 12.92
N ILE A 199 3.44 25.08 13.16
CA ILE A 199 4.48 24.06 12.94
C ILE A 199 4.32 22.92 13.93
N ALA A 200 4.12 23.23 15.20
CA ALA A 200 3.94 22.19 16.24
C ALA A 200 2.73 21.30 15.95
N PHE A 201 1.60 21.90 15.53
CA PHE A 201 0.42 21.14 15.15
C PHE A 201 0.67 20.25 13.93
N MET A 202 1.34 20.75 12.90
CA MET A 202 1.69 19.99 11.69
C MET A 202 2.59 18.80 12.02
N ILE A 203 3.59 18.99 12.89
CA ILE A 203 4.43 17.90 13.39
C ILE A 203 3.60 16.90 14.21
N GLY A 204 2.72 17.36 15.08
CA GLY A 204 1.80 16.53 15.85
C GLY A 204 0.90 15.67 14.97
N ALA A 205 0.30 16.27 13.93
CA ALA A 205 -0.52 15.56 12.95
C ALA A 205 0.29 14.48 12.18
N TYR A 206 1.53 14.81 11.81
CA TYR A 206 2.43 13.84 11.21
C TYR A 206 2.74 12.67 12.16
N LEU A 207 3.04 12.94 13.42
CA LEU A 207 3.33 11.90 14.40
C LEU A 207 2.14 10.95 14.62
N VAL A 208 0.90 11.50 14.68
CA VAL A 208 -0.31 10.67 14.80
C VAL A 208 -0.49 9.78 13.57
N THR A 209 -0.30 10.31 12.37
CA THR A 209 -0.33 9.53 11.13
C THR A 209 0.78 8.46 11.11
N ALA A 210 1.98 8.80 11.57
CA ALA A 210 3.10 7.87 11.68
C ALA A 210 2.82 6.72 12.67
N VAL A 211 2.14 7.00 13.78
CA VAL A 211 1.69 5.98 14.74
C VAL A 211 0.69 5.03 14.09
N GLU A 212 -0.31 5.55 13.37
CA GLU A 212 -1.32 4.74 12.66
C GLU A 212 -0.67 3.77 11.67
N TYR A 213 0.10 4.30 10.71
CA TYR A 213 0.73 3.47 9.67
C TYR A 213 1.84 2.58 10.22
N GLY A 214 2.54 3.01 11.26
CA GLY A 214 3.56 2.21 11.94
C GLY A 214 2.96 0.97 12.60
N PHE A 215 1.86 1.12 13.35
CA PHE A 215 1.14 -0.02 13.91
C PHE A 215 0.51 -0.90 12.83
N ALA A 216 -0.09 -0.32 11.79
CA ALA A 216 -0.62 -1.08 10.66
C ALA A 216 0.46 -1.95 10.01
N ALA A 217 1.65 -1.40 9.74
CA ALA A 217 2.79 -2.14 9.21
C ALA A 217 3.23 -3.28 10.14
N LEU A 218 3.30 -3.02 11.46
CA LEU A 218 3.68 -4.02 12.43
C LEU A 218 2.66 -5.16 12.54
N VAL A 219 1.36 -4.85 12.52
CA VAL A 219 0.27 -5.83 12.55
C VAL A 219 0.29 -6.70 11.29
N LEU A 220 0.45 -6.09 10.10
CA LEU A 220 0.54 -6.80 8.83
C LEU A 220 1.78 -7.70 8.78
N TYR A 221 2.91 -7.24 9.27
CA TYR A 221 4.13 -8.04 9.40
C TYR A 221 3.94 -9.24 10.32
N ARG A 222 3.34 -9.04 11.50
CA ARG A 222 3.03 -10.15 12.43
C ARG A 222 1.99 -11.10 11.83
N GLY A 223 1.05 -10.60 11.04
CA GLY A 223 0.11 -11.41 10.27
C GLY A 223 0.82 -12.28 9.23
N ALA A 224 1.84 -11.76 8.54
CA ALA A 224 2.65 -12.54 7.61
C ALA A 224 3.45 -13.66 8.32
N LEU A 225 3.91 -13.43 9.55
CA LEU A 225 4.54 -14.48 10.38
C LEU A 225 3.52 -15.53 10.84
N LEU A 226 2.31 -15.11 11.21
CA LEU A 226 1.23 -16.03 11.57
C LEU A 226 0.88 -16.97 10.40
N LEU A 227 0.85 -16.44 9.17
CA LEU A 227 0.64 -17.28 7.97
C LEU A 227 1.76 -18.30 7.75
N TRP A 228 2.99 -17.97 8.16
CA TRP A 228 4.10 -18.93 8.11
C TRP A 228 3.89 -20.12 9.06
N GLU A 229 3.44 -19.86 10.29
CA GLU A 229 3.13 -20.92 11.26
C GLU A 229 1.91 -21.76 10.81
N LEU A 230 0.89 -21.09 10.24
CA LEU A 230 -0.28 -21.76 9.66
C LEU A 230 0.09 -22.72 8.52
N GLU A 231 1.05 -22.34 7.67
CA GLU A 231 1.53 -23.20 6.58
C GLU A 231 2.19 -24.49 7.11
N GLN A 232 2.88 -24.40 8.27
CA GLN A 232 3.60 -25.52 8.84
C GLN A 232 2.69 -26.45 9.65
N ASN A 233 1.90 -25.87 10.54
CA ASN A 233 0.98 -26.61 11.40
C ASN A 233 -0.21 -25.73 11.80
N PRO A 234 -1.34 -25.83 11.11
CA PRO A 234 -2.50 -24.94 11.29
C PRO A 234 -3.04 -24.87 12.74
N PHE A 235 -2.92 -25.96 13.48
CA PHE A 235 -3.45 -26.08 14.85
C PHE A 235 -2.38 -26.36 15.88
N GLY A 236 -1.10 -26.14 15.53
CA GLY A 236 0.00 -26.29 16.45
C GLY A 236 0.02 -25.20 17.52
N GLU A 237 0.63 -25.50 18.66
CA GLU A 237 0.81 -24.54 19.79
C GLU A 237 1.50 -23.24 19.34
N GLY A 238 2.44 -23.33 18.40
CA GLY A 238 3.13 -22.17 17.82
C GLY A 238 2.17 -21.22 17.10
N CYS A 239 1.23 -21.76 16.32
CA CYS A 239 0.21 -20.98 15.60
C CYS A 239 -0.71 -20.25 16.59
N VAL A 240 -1.20 -20.95 17.63
CA VAL A 240 -2.08 -20.34 18.67
C VAL A 240 -1.35 -19.25 19.44
N THR A 241 -0.09 -19.50 19.81
CA THR A 241 0.74 -18.51 20.52
C THR A 241 0.95 -17.24 19.68
N GLN A 242 1.25 -17.40 18.38
CA GLN A 242 1.38 -16.27 17.45
C GLN A 242 0.05 -15.55 17.24
N ALA A 243 -1.07 -16.26 17.10
CA ALA A 243 -2.39 -15.67 16.96
C ALA A 243 -2.76 -14.83 18.20
N GLN A 244 -2.47 -15.32 19.41
CA GLN A 244 -2.67 -14.58 20.65
C GLN A 244 -1.77 -13.34 20.75
N ALA A 245 -0.51 -13.44 20.28
CA ALA A 245 0.42 -12.30 20.25
C ALA A 245 -0.08 -11.21 19.27
N VAL A 246 -0.54 -11.59 18.07
CA VAL A 246 -1.15 -10.67 17.09
C VAL A 246 -2.42 -10.04 17.67
N SER A 247 -3.28 -10.81 18.32
CA SER A 247 -4.51 -10.30 18.94
C SER A 247 -4.21 -9.26 20.05
N ARG A 248 -3.19 -9.49 20.88
CA ARG A 248 -2.75 -8.51 21.88
C ARG A 248 -2.23 -7.24 21.22
N LEU A 249 -1.34 -7.39 20.24
CA LEU A 249 -0.80 -6.25 19.48
C LEU A 249 -1.92 -5.42 18.82
N CYS A 250 -2.93 -6.06 18.21
CA CYS A 250 -4.05 -5.35 17.59
C CYS A 250 -4.86 -4.55 18.62
N ARG A 251 -5.11 -5.08 19.83
CA ARG A 251 -5.81 -4.34 20.90
C ARG A 251 -5.03 -3.14 21.37
N ASP A 252 -3.72 -3.30 21.60
CA ASP A 252 -2.85 -2.22 22.02
C ASP A 252 -2.75 -1.15 20.92
N ALA A 253 -2.59 -1.56 19.67
CA ALA A 253 -2.58 -0.69 18.50
C ALA A 253 -3.88 0.10 18.38
N LEU A 254 -5.04 -0.55 18.46
CA LEU A 254 -6.35 0.13 18.42
C LEU A 254 -6.46 1.20 19.49
N THR A 255 -6.08 0.86 20.72
CA THR A 255 -6.15 1.80 21.85
C THR A 255 -5.26 3.02 21.60
N ILE A 256 -4.00 2.80 21.17
CA ILE A 256 -3.05 3.88 20.94
C ILE A 256 -3.49 4.74 19.75
N ILE A 257 -3.88 4.12 18.63
CA ILE A 257 -4.32 4.82 17.41
C ILE A 257 -5.56 5.69 17.71
N CYS A 258 -6.57 5.14 18.39
CA CYS A 258 -7.77 5.90 18.72
C CYS A 258 -7.45 7.04 19.70
N LEU A 259 -6.63 6.80 20.72
CA LEU A 259 -6.27 7.80 21.70
C LEU A 259 -5.47 8.96 21.06
N THR A 260 -4.48 8.63 20.24
CA THR A 260 -3.67 9.67 19.56
C THR A 260 -4.49 10.50 18.58
N ALA A 261 -5.41 9.87 17.82
CA ALA A 261 -6.32 10.59 16.92
C ALA A 261 -7.28 11.50 17.70
N LEU A 262 -7.84 11.01 18.81
CA LEU A 262 -8.71 11.80 19.70
C LEU A 262 -7.97 13.00 20.26
N LEU A 263 -6.76 12.79 20.78
CA LEU A 263 -5.94 13.87 21.35
C LEU A 263 -5.58 14.91 20.30
N LEU A 264 -5.27 14.50 19.06
CA LEU A 264 -4.96 15.46 17.98
C LEU A 264 -6.21 16.28 17.62
N ASN A 265 -7.38 15.65 17.45
CA ASN A 265 -8.62 16.34 17.16
C ASN A 265 -9.01 17.32 18.26
N LEU A 266 -8.83 16.91 19.54
CA LEU A 266 -9.07 17.79 20.69
C LEU A 266 -8.07 18.96 20.73
N ALA A 267 -6.79 18.69 20.50
CA ALA A 267 -5.76 19.71 20.44
C ALA A 267 -6.07 20.73 19.31
N GLN A 268 -6.56 20.27 18.15
CA GLN A 268 -6.96 21.16 17.07
C GLN A 268 -8.06 22.13 17.51
N VAL A 269 -9.11 21.64 18.19
CA VAL A 269 -10.21 22.49 18.67
C VAL A 269 -9.70 23.52 19.69
N LEU A 270 -8.86 23.08 20.64
CA LEU A 270 -8.34 23.95 21.69
C LEU A 270 -7.33 24.99 21.17
N LEU A 271 -6.52 24.63 20.18
CA LEU A 271 -5.47 25.50 19.64
C LEU A 271 -5.95 26.37 18.47
N THR A 272 -7.16 26.14 17.94
CA THR A 272 -7.74 26.95 16.86
C THR A 272 -7.61 28.46 17.06
N PRO A 273 -7.87 29.03 18.25
CA PRO A 273 -7.74 30.49 18.46
C PRO A 273 -6.30 31.02 18.35
N LEU A 274 -5.29 30.14 18.52
CA LEU A 274 -3.87 30.46 18.50
C LEU A 274 -3.22 30.23 17.12
N MET A 275 -3.95 29.58 16.22
CA MET A 275 -3.49 29.24 14.87
C MET A 275 -3.89 30.35 13.88
N GLN A 276 -2.95 30.79 13.04
CA GLN A 276 -3.21 31.83 12.06
C GLN A 276 -3.73 31.29 10.72
N ASN A 277 -3.39 30.04 10.39
CA ASN A 277 -3.80 29.38 9.14
C ASN A 277 -4.43 28.02 9.43
N ILE A 278 -5.75 28.01 9.53
CA ILE A 278 -6.50 26.80 9.91
C ILE A 278 -6.86 26.03 8.64
N SER A 279 -6.21 24.88 8.44
CA SER A 279 -6.82 23.80 7.67
C SER A 279 -7.49 22.84 8.65
N VAL A 280 -8.78 22.98 8.87
CA VAL A 280 -9.55 22.05 9.72
C VAL A 280 -9.56 20.70 9.02
N SER A 281 -8.91 19.71 9.61
CA SER A 281 -8.95 18.32 9.13
C SER A 281 -9.34 17.40 10.26
N VAL A 282 -10.40 16.63 10.07
CA VAL A 282 -10.78 15.58 11.02
C VAL A 282 -9.92 14.34 10.71
N ASN A 283 -9.07 13.96 11.65
CA ASN A 283 -8.24 12.78 11.49
C ASN A 283 -8.99 11.55 12.05
N VAL A 284 -9.48 10.69 11.14
CA VAL A 284 -10.08 9.40 11.50
C VAL A 284 -9.14 8.31 10.98
N PRO A 285 -8.55 7.48 11.84
CA PRO A 285 -7.55 6.47 11.45
C PRO A 285 -8.22 5.20 10.86
N VAL A 286 -8.93 5.37 9.74
CA VAL A 286 -9.76 4.30 9.14
C VAL A 286 -8.92 3.10 8.73
N MET A 287 -7.73 3.33 8.18
CA MET A 287 -6.85 2.25 7.68
C MET A 287 -6.32 1.39 8.84
N GLY A 288 -5.83 2.04 9.89
CA GLY A 288 -5.34 1.35 11.09
C GLY A 288 -6.44 0.54 11.77
N LEU A 289 -7.65 1.12 11.89
CA LEU A 289 -8.82 0.43 12.45
C LEU A 289 -9.19 -0.79 11.61
N ALA A 290 -9.31 -0.66 10.29
CA ALA A 290 -9.69 -1.75 9.39
C ALA A 290 -8.70 -2.93 9.46
N VAL A 291 -7.39 -2.65 9.41
CA VAL A 291 -6.34 -3.67 9.50
C VAL A 291 -6.39 -4.39 10.85
N CYS A 292 -6.49 -3.66 11.96
CA CYS A 292 -6.53 -4.25 13.29
C CYS A 292 -7.79 -5.09 13.50
N PHE A 293 -8.97 -4.63 13.09
CA PHE A 293 -10.22 -5.39 13.21
C PHE A 293 -10.20 -6.66 12.36
N ALA A 294 -9.73 -6.58 11.11
CA ALA A 294 -9.60 -7.75 10.24
C ALA A 294 -8.67 -8.80 10.88
N MET A 295 -7.52 -8.39 11.39
CA MET A 295 -6.57 -9.30 12.03
C MET A 295 -7.09 -9.87 13.35
N LEU A 296 -7.85 -9.09 14.14
CA LEU A 296 -8.53 -9.59 15.35
C LEU A 296 -9.57 -10.67 15.00
N ALA A 297 -10.35 -10.47 13.95
CA ALA A 297 -11.32 -11.46 13.49
C ALA A 297 -10.63 -12.77 13.08
N VAL A 298 -9.57 -12.68 12.27
CA VAL A 298 -8.80 -13.86 11.83
C VAL A 298 -8.20 -14.61 13.03
N THR A 299 -7.55 -13.91 13.95
CA THR A 299 -6.92 -14.54 15.13
C THR A 299 -7.92 -15.20 16.05
N LYS A 300 -9.12 -14.59 16.25
CA LYS A 300 -10.20 -15.21 17.03
C LYS A 300 -10.74 -16.46 16.38
N LEU A 301 -10.94 -16.45 15.07
CA LEU A 301 -11.39 -17.63 14.33
C LEU A 301 -10.40 -18.79 14.42
N LEU A 302 -9.09 -18.50 14.34
CA LEU A 302 -8.04 -19.51 14.48
C LEU A 302 -8.03 -20.15 15.89
N VAL A 303 -8.10 -19.34 16.94
CA VAL A 303 -8.12 -19.85 18.30
C VAL A 303 -9.37 -20.72 18.53
N ARG A 304 -10.54 -20.26 18.08
CA ARG A 304 -11.79 -21.05 18.19
C ARG A 304 -11.76 -22.34 17.35
N GLY A 305 -11.12 -22.31 16.17
CA GLY A 305 -10.93 -23.51 15.34
C GLY A 305 -10.11 -24.56 16.07
N LYS A 306 -9.05 -24.15 16.78
CA LYS A 306 -8.26 -25.06 17.62
C LYS A 306 -9.07 -25.67 18.77
N GLU A 307 -9.86 -24.85 19.49
CA GLU A 307 -10.72 -25.34 20.57
C GLU A 307 -11.69 -26.40 20.08
N LEU A 308 -12.33 -26.18 18.91
CA LEU A 308 -13.26 -27.16 18.30
C LEU A 308 -12.54 -28.45 17.87
N GLN A 309 -11.29 -28.36 17.40
CA GLN A 309 -10.51 -29.53 17.08
C GLN A 309 -10.16 -30.33 18.33
N ASP A 310 -9.69 -29.67 19.39
CA ASP A 310 -9.36 -30.33 20.64
C ASP A 310 -10.58 -31.01 21.26
N GLU A 311 -11.78 -30.39 21.16
CA GLU A 311 -13.04 -31.03 21.57
C GLU A 311 -13.36 -32.27 20.71
N SER A 312 -13.16 -32.20 19.39
CA SER A 312 -13.38 -33.33 18.48
C SER A 312 -12.47 -34.51 18.77
N ASP A 313 -11.20 -34.23 19.09
CA ASP A 313 -10.20 -35.26 19.39
C ASP A 313 -10.47 -35.97 20.75
N LEU A 314 -11.30 -35.36 21.63
CA LEU A 314 -11.74 -36.00 22.88
C LEU A 314 -12.87 -37.05 22.66
N PHE A 315 -13.55 -37.03 21.51
CA PHE A 315 -14.65 -37.96 21.20
C PHE A 315 -14.21 -39.16 20.33
N VAL A 316 -12.96 -39.24 19.94
CA VAL A 316 -12.34 -40.36 19.21
C VAL A 316 -11.46 -41.17 20.14
#